data_7f4ee18b4a678edaeb2a2f6917b6f47f
#
_entry.id   7f4ee18b4a678edaeb2a2f6917b6f47f
#
_cell.length_a   1.000
_cell.length_b   1.000
_cell.length_c   1.000
_cell.angle_alpha   90.00
_cell.angle_beta   90.00
_cell.angle_gamma   90.00
#
_symmetry.space_group_name_H-M   'P 1'
#
loop_
_entity.id
_entity.type
_entity.pdbx_description
1 polymer ?
#
loop_
_entity_poly.entity_id
_entity_poly.type
_entity_poly.pdbx_seq_one_letter_code
_entity_poly.pdbx_strand_id
1 'polypeptide(L)'
;DVRHDINKISTANRVYIVLPEVFGVNAWVRSVADRLAAQGIPALAVPLFARTAPDLDLAYKASDLAQGRAHKDATKAPQILSDVSAAVAWLQQRCPNAAIDLAGFCFGGHAALLAATLPQIRHSLDFYGAGVSGMRPGGGAPSLELLPQVPGQLTCLCGTADPLIPEQDRSAIRSALAAADPSGERLRYIEINGVDHGFMCEARDSFDVEASTLGWQLMLA
;
A
#
# COMPACT_ATOMS: atom_id res chain seq x y z
N ASP A 1 -3.69 -25.24 11.26
CA ASP A 1 -3.01 -25.76 10.06
C ASP A 1 -3.80 -25.29 8.83
N VAL A 2 -3.63 -24.03 8.45
CA VAL A 2 -4.28 -23.45 7.27
C VAL A 2 -3.37 -23.71 6.08
N ARG A 3 -3.35 -24.94 5.61
CA ARG A 3 -2.92 -25.24 4.24
C ARG A 3 -4.02 -24.69 3.34
N HIS A 4 -3.88 -23.44 2.93
CA HIS A 4 -4.75 -22.90 1.88
C HIS A 4 -4.62 -23.82 0.67
N ASP A 5 -5.74 -24.39 0.28
CA ASP A 5 -5.84 -25.33 -0.81
C ASP A 5 -5.29 -24.70 -2.10
N ILE A 6 -4.10 -25.13 -2.54
CA ILE A 6 -3.41 -24.59 -3.70
C ILE A 6 -4.32 -24.62 -4.94
N ASN A 7 -5.27 -25.56 -5.00
CA ASN A 7 -6.24 -25.64 -6.08
C ASN A 7 -7.25 -24.49 -6.10
N LYS A 8 -7.59 -23.89 -4.94
CA LYS A 8 -8.46 -22.71 -4.89
C LYS A 8 -7.75 -21.44 -5.33
N ILE A 9 -6.44 -21.34 -5.13
CA ILE A 9 -5.65 -20.19 -5.55
C ILE A 9 -5.62 -20.10 -7.09
N SER A 10 -5.49 -21.22 -7.79
CA SER A 10 -5.36 -21.26 -9.26
C SER A 10 -6.61 -20.80 -10.02
N THR A 11 -7.77 -20.77 -9.38
CA THR A 11 -9.05 -20.36 -9.98
C THR A 11 -9.47 -18.94 -9.58
N ALA A 12 -8.67 -18.23 -8.80
CA ALA A 12 -8.98 -16.88 -8.38
C ALA A 12 -8.96 -15.92 -9.59
N ASN A 13 -9.99 -15.08 -9.69
CA ASN A 13 -10.05 -14.02 -10.72
C ASN A 13 -9.32 -12.75 -10.28
N ARG A 14 -8.98 -12.64 -8.99
CA ARG A 14 -8.36 -11.49 -8.35
C ARG A 14 -7.45 -11.94 -7.23
N VAL A 15 -6.31 -11.29 -7.09
CA VAL A 15 -5.35 -11.51 -6.01
C VAL A 15 -4.85 -10.16 -5.48
N TYR A 16 -4.38 -10.13 -4.25
CA TYR A 16 -3.87 -8.92 -3.63
C TYR A 16 -2.39 -9.01 -3.25
N ILE A 17 -1.69 -7.90 -3.41
CA ILE A 17 -0.40 -7.62 -2.76
C ILE A 17 -0.67 -6.64 -1.62
N VAL A 18 -0.20 -6.97 -0.41
CA VAL A 18 -0.34 -6.13 0.79
C VAL A 18 1.03 -5.62 1.20
N LEU A 19 1.20 -4.30 1.24
CA LEU A 19 2.47 -3.64 1.60
C LEU A 19 2.37 -3.03 3.00
N PRO A 20 3.32 -3.37 3.89
CA PRO A 20 3.28 -3.02 5.30
C PRO A 20 3.62 -1.55 5.57
N GLU A 21 3.21 -1.08 6.73
CA GLU A 21 3.76 0.10 7.38
C GLU A 21 5.25 -0.09 7.72
N VAL A 22 5.87 0.91 8.34
CA VAL A 22 7.28 0.82 8.80
C VAL A 22 7.51 -0.31 9.82
N PHE A 23 6.46 -0.91 10.36
CA PHE A 23 6.52 -1.98 11.37
C PHE A 23 6.74 -3.39 10.79
N GLY A 24 6.87 -3.51 9.46
CA GLY A 24 7.07 -4.78 8.78
C GLY A 24 5.79 -5.60 8.62
N VAL A 25 5.92 -6.87 8.25
CA VAL A 25 4.79 -7.80 8.09
C VAL A 25 4.37 -8.32 9.49
N ASN A 26 3.83 -7.41 10.28
CA ASN A 26 3.39 -7.68 11.64
C ASN A 26 2.01 -8.36 11.71
N ALA A 27 1.52 -8.62 12.91
CA ALA A 27 0.25 -9.30 13.14
C ALA A 27 -0.92 -8.61 12.42
N TRP A 28 -0.96 -7.27 12.41
CA TRP A 28 -2.02 -6.52 11.73
C TRP A 28 -1.96 -6.69 10.21
N VAL A 29 -0.79 -6.53 9.60
CA VAL A 29 -0.62 -6.71 8.14
C VAL A 29 -0.98 -8.13 7.71
N ARG A 30 -0.59 -9.13 8.51
CA ARG A 30 -1.01 -10.54 8.26
C ARG A 30 -2.52 -10.69 8.33
N SER A 31 -3.16 -10.04 9.32
CA SER A 31 -4.63 -10.09 9.45
C SER A 31 -5.35 -9.44 8.25
N VAL A 32 -4.78 -8.42 7.64
CA VAL A 32 -5.32 -7.83 6.40
C VAL A 32 -5.30 -8.87 5.27
N ALA A 33 -4.20 -9.59 5.08
CA ALA A 33 -4.10 -10.65 4.09
C ALA A 33 -5.07 -11.81 4.37
N ASP A 34 -5.18 -12.22 5.64
CA ASP A 34 -6.10 -13.28 6.07
C ASP A 34 -7.58 -12.90 5.85
N ARG A 35 -7.94 -11.64 6.11
CA ARG A 35 -9.30 -11.12 5.88
C ARG A 35 -9.66 -11.09 4.38
N LEU A 36 -8.72 -10.72 3.51
CA LEU A 36 -8.90 -10.80 2.06
C LEU A 36 -9.08 -12.26 1.62
N ALA A 37 -8.24 -13.16 2.12
CA ALA A 37 -8.34 -14.59 1.83
C ALA A 37 -9.67 -15.19 2.29
N ALA A 38 -10.20 -14.76 3.43
CA ALA A 38 -11.52 -15.16 3.94
C ALA A 38 -12.68 -14.71 3.01
N GLN A 39 -12.47 -13.64 2.23
CA GLN A 39 -13.41 -13.19 1.18
C GLN A 39 -13.18 -13.89 -0.17
N GLY A 40 -12.32 -14.91 -0.22
CA GLY A 40 -11.99 -15.63 -1.44
C GLY A 40 -10.99 -14.92 -2.36
N ILE A 41 -10.31 -13.90 -1.85
CA ILE A 41 -9.29 -13.13 -2.57
C ILE A 41 -7.91 -13.48 -2.00
N PRO A 42 -7.13 -14.36 -2.64
CA PRO A 42 -5.79 -14.68 -2.17
C PRO A 42 -4.92 -13.45 -2.05
N ALA A 43 -4.17 -13.33 -0.94
CA ALA A 43 -3.36 -12.16 -0.67
C ALA A 43 -1.93 -12.56 -0.26
N LEU A 44 -0.96 -11.74 -0.68
CA LEU A 44 0.46 -11.90 -0.38
C LEU A 44 0.97 -10.64 0.32
N ALA A 45 1.35 -10.74 1.59
CA ALA A 45 2.06 -9.68 2.29
C ALA A 45 3.53 -9.70 1.90
N VAL A 46 4.07 -8.56 1.44
CA VAL A 46 5.44 -8.44 0.93
C VAL A 46 6.32 -7.71 1.95
N PRO A 47 7.41 -8.31 2.43
CA PRO A 47 8.31 -7.68 3.41
C PRO A 47 9.23 -6.66 2.71
N LEU A 48 8.85 -5.37 2.74
CA LEU A 48 9.59 -4.28 2.11
C LEU A 48 11.00 -4.08 2.67
N PHE A 49 11.28 -4.61 3.86
CA PHE A 49 12.55 -4.48 4.57
C PHE A 49 13.39 -5.76 4.55
N ALA A 50 13.08 -6.71 3.67
CA ALA A 50 13.73 -8.02 3.64
C ALA A 50 15.27 -7.97 3.52
N ARG A 51 15.82 -6.88 2.94
CA ARG A 51 17.28 -6.70 2.80
C ARG A 51 17.98 -6.27 4.07
N THR A 52 17.27 -5.65 5.00
CA THR A 52 17.83 -5.13 6.26
C THR A 52 17.27 -5.83 7.49
N ALA A 53 16.07 -6.38 7.39
CA ALA A 53 15.37 -7.11 8.45
C ALA A 53 14.30 -8.04 7.83
N PRO A 54 14.66 -9.24 7.35
CA PRO A 54 13.75 -10.13 6.62
C PRO A 54 12.52 -10.55 7.42
N ASP A 55 12.67 -10.66 8.75
CA ASP A 55 11.61 -11.12 9.65
C ASP A 55 11.09 -9.97 10.53
N LEU A 56 11.10 -8.73 10.01
CA LEU A 56 10.66 -7.57 10.80
C LEU A 56 9.18 -7.68 11.15
N ASP A 57 8.91 -7.80 12.44
CA ASP A 57 7.57 -7.93 13.05
C ASP A 57 7.53 -7.06 14.31
N LEU A 58 7.24 -5.78 14.13
CA LEU A 58 7.24 -4.79 15.20
C LEU A 58 5.83 -4.49 15.68
N ALA A 59 5.70 -4.21 16.96
CA ALA A 59 4.49 -3.61 17.53
C ALA A 59 4.42 -2.10 17.25
N TYR A 60 3.50 -1.39 17.91
CA TYR A 60 3.25 0.04 17.67
C TYR A 60 3.81 0.93 18.81
N LYS A 61 4.92 0.51 19.45
CA LYS A 61 5.60 1.30 20.49
C LYS A 61 6.51 2.37 19.87
N ALA A 62 6.84 3.39 20.63
CA ALA A 62 7.75 4.45 20.16
C ALA A 62 9.14 3.92 19.77
N SER A 63 9.68 2.93 20.51
CA SER A 63 10.94 2.26 20.16
C SER A 63 10.86 1.53 18.81
N ASP A 64 9.73 0.88 18.57
CA ASP A 64 9.48 0.11 17.35
C ASP A 64 9.38 1.04 16.14
N LEU A 65 8.74 2.20 16.33
CA LEU A 65 8.66 3.24 15.29
C LEU A 65 10.06 3.75 14.88
N ALA A 66 10.95 3.96 15.84
CA ALA A 66 12.32 4.40 15.55
C ALA A 66 13.09 3.33 14.76
N GLN A 67 12.96 2.06 15.17
CA GLN A 67 13.56 0.93 14.47
C GLN A 67 13.01 0.80 13.04
N GLY A 68 11.69 0.83 12.87
CA GLY A 68 11.03 0.73 11.57
C GLY A 68 11.43 1.87 10.62
N ARG A 69 11.56 3.09 11.14
CA ARG A 69 12.05 4.25 10.37
C ARG A 69 13.47 4.06 9.86
N ALA A 70 14.37 3.48 10.65
CA ALA A 70 15.74 3.19 10.21
C ALA A 70 15.76 2.22 9.01
N HIS A 71 14.92 1.18 9.01
CA HIS A 71 14.79 0.28 7.86
C HIS A 71 14.15 0.96 6.66
N LYS A 72 13.12 1.79 6.87
CA LYS A 72 12.51 2.62 5.83
C LYS A 72 13.55 3.53 5.17
N ASP A 73 14.38 4.21 5.95
CA ASP A 73 15.39 5.16 5.44
C ASP A 73 16.50 4.46 4.64
N ALA A 74 16.76 3.18 4.92
CA ALA A 74 17.69 2.35 4.16
C ALA A 74 17.07 1.76 2.87
N THR A 75 15.74 1.84 2.71
CA THR A 75 15.02 1.24 1.57
C THR A 75 14.95 2.21 0.40
N LYS A 76 15.15 1.71 -0.83
CA LYS A 76 15.17 2.51 -2.05
C LYS A 76 14.02 2.12 -3.00
N ALA A 77 13.51 3.08 -3.78
CA ALA A 77 12.43 2.83 -4.73
C ALA A 77 12.71 1.68 -5.73
N PRO A 78 13.91 1.52 -6.32
CA PRO A 78 14.19 0.37 -7.18
C PRO A 78 14.10 -0.98 -6.45
N GLN A 79 14.40 -1.03 -5.15
CA GLN A 79 14.27 -2.23 -4.34
C GLN A 79 12.79 -2.58 -4.12
N ILE A 80 11.97 -1.58 -3.77
CA ILE A 80 10.52 -1.74 -3.64
C ILE A 80 9.92 -2.28 -4.94
N LEU A 81 10.24 -1.68 -6.08
CA LEU A 81 9.74 -2.13 -7.37
C LEU A 81 10.20 -3.55 -7.72
N SER A 82 11.45 -3.89 -7.40
CA SER A 82 11.97 -5.27 -7.56
C SER A 82 11.21 -6.28 -6.72
N ASP A 83 10.93 -5.97 -5.45
CA ASP A 83 10.24 -6.87 -4.53
C ASP A 83 8.77 -7.06 -4.94
N VAL A 84 8.09 -5.98 -5.33
CA VAL A 84 6.72 -6.07 -5.85
C VAL A 84 6.68 -6.82 -7.18
N SER A 85 7.65 -6.59 -8.08
CA SER A 85 7.73 -7.35 -9.35
C SER A 85 7.95 -8.84 -9.12
N ALA A 86 8.75 -9.22 -8.13
CA ALA A 86 8.93 -10.62 -7.75
C ALA A 86 7.63 -11.23 -7.19
N ALA A 87 6.90 -10.48 -6.36
CA ALA A 87 5.58 -10.88 -5.86
C ALA A 87 4.56 -11.05 -7.00
N VAL A 88 4.52 -10.12 -7.95
CA VAL A 88 3.70 -10.21 -9.17
C VAL A 88 4.02 -11.49 -9.95
N ALA A 89 5.30 -11.75 -10.23
CA ALA A 89 5.71 -12.94 -10.97
C ALA A 89 5.32 -14.23 -10.23
N TRP A 90 5.46 -14.25 -8.90
CA TRP A 90 5.06 -15.39 -8.07
C TRP A 90 3.55 -15.63 -8.10
N LEU A 91 2.73 -14.57 -8.06
CA LEU A 91 1.27 -14.66 -8.16
C LEU A 91 0.83 -15.09 -9.55
N GLN A 92 1.41 -14.54 -10.62
CA GLN A 92 1.08 -14.91 -12.00
C GLN A 92 1.35 -16.37 -12.31
N GLN A 93 2.39 -16.97 -11.73
CA GLN A 93 2.65 -18.41 -11.87
C GLN A 93 1.56 -19.27 -11.23
N ARG A 94 0.88 -18.79 -10.19
CA ARG A 94 -0.12 -19.52 -9.41
C ARG A 94 -1.56 -19.18 -9.79
N CYS A 95 -1.76 -17.97 -10.25
CA CYS A 95 -3.06 -17.39 -10.64
C CYS A 95 -2.91 -16.69 -12.00
N PRO A 96 -2.66 -17.40 -13.09
CA PRO A 96 -2.24 -16.79 -14.37
C PRO A 96 -3.27 -15.83 -14.97
N ASN A 97 -4.54 -15.97 -14.63
CA ASN A 97 -5.64 -15.16 -15.16
C ASN A 97 -6.17 -14.13 -14.14
N ALA A 98 -5.59 -14.07 -12.94
CA ALA A 98 -6.08 -13.17 -11.91
C ALA A 98 -5.63 -11.73 -12.16
N ALA A 99 -6.54 -10.77 -11.95
CA ALA A 99 -6.18 -9.38 -11.80
C ALA A 99 -5.39 -9.18 -10.51
N ILE A 100 -4.30 -8.42 -10.57
CA ILE A 100 -3.46 -8.14 -9.39
C ILE A 100 -3.79 -6.75 -8.89
N ASP A 101 -4.31 -6.69 -7.67
CA ASP A 101 -4.51 -5.45 -6.94
C ASP A 101 -3.48 -5.31 -5.83
N LEU A 102 -3.32 -4.09 -5.35
CA LEU A 102 -2.34 -3.78 -4.34
C LEU A 102 -2.93 -2.80 -3.32
N ALA A 103 -2.68 -3.06 -2.04
CA ALA A 103 -2.97 -2.13 -0.96
C ALA A 103 -1.70 -1.92 -0.12
N GLY A 104 -1.35 -0.67 0.11
CA GLY A 104 -0.22 -0.30 0.94
C GLY A 104 -0.62 0.70 2.02
N PHE A 105 0.02 0.60 3.18
CA PHE A 105 -0.30 1.37 4.37
C PHE A 105 0.91 2.17 4.82
N CYS A 106 0.78 3.46 5.11
CA CYS A 106 1.86 4.34 5.54
C CYS A 106 3.03 4.33 4.52
N PHE A 107 4.21 3.86 4.90
CA PHE A 107 5.31 3.66 3.95
C PHE A 107 4.94 2.66 2.83
N GLY A 108 4.14 1.64 3.16
CA GLY A 108 3.54 0.76 2.16
C GLY A 108 2.60 1.48 1.20
N GLY A 109 1.90 2.54 1.65
CA GLY A 109 1.10 3.42 0.80
C GLY A 109 1.97 4.16 -0.22
N HIS A 110 3.08 4.75 0.22
CA HIS A 110 4.07 5.34 -0.69
C HIS A 110 4.62 4.30 -1.67
N ALA A 111 4.92 3.09 -1.18
CA ALA A 111 5.36 1.98 -2.03
C ALA A 111 4.27 1.54 -3.02
N ALA A 112 3.00 1.63 -2.64
CA ALA A 112 1.85 1.33 -3.51
C ALA A 112 1.75 2.33 -4.67
N LEU A 113 1.97 3.62 -4.42
CA LEU A 113 2.04 4.62 -5.48
C LEU A 113 3.18 4.32 -6.46
N LEU A 114 4.37 3.96 -5.96
CA LEU A 114 5.49 3.55 -6.81
C LEU A 114 5.14 2.31 -7.65
N ALA A 115 4.58 1.29 -7.00
CA ALA A 115 4.21 0.03 -7.64
C ALA A 115 3.05 0.17 -8.65
N ALA A 116 2.22 1.21 -8.53
CA ALA A 116 1.18 1.51 -9.50
C ALA A 116 1.73 1.75 -10.92
N THR A 117 3.02 2.06 -11.07
CA THR A 117 3.69 2.18 -12.39
C THR A 117 3.93 0.84 -13.08
N LEU A 118 3.81 -0.29 -12.36
CA LEU A 118 3.98 -1.62 -12.94
C LEU A 118 2.75 -2.00 -13.77
N PRO A 119 2.92 -2.42 -15.03
CA PRO A 119 1.80 -2.66 -15.93
C PRO A 119 0.91 -3.85 -15.55
N GLN A 120 1.38 -4.70 -14.64
CA GLN A 120 0.61 -5.84 -14.14
C GLN A 120 -0.36 -5.47 -13.00
N ILE A 121 -0.19 -4.30 -12.38
CA ILE A 121 -1.07 -3.86 -11.29
C ILE A 121 -2.33 -3.23 -11.90
N ARG A 122 -3.48 -3.83 -11.64
CA ARG A 122 -4.78 -3.34 -12.09
C ARG A 122 -5.20 -2.11 -11.30
N HIS A 123 -5.18 -2.21 -9.97
CA HIS A 123 -5.57 -1.15 -9.05
C HIS A 123 -4.62 -1.12 -7.84
N SER A 124 -4.09 0.05 -7.54
CA SER A 124 -3.27 0.31 -6.36
C SER A 124 -4.01 1.23 -5.40
N LEU A 125 -4.06 0.84 -4.12
CA LEU A 125 -4.63 1.64 -3.04
C LEU A 125 -3.49 2.14 -2.14
N ASP A 126 -3.28 3.44 -2.13
CA ASP A 126 -2.35 4.14 -1.26
C ASP A 126 -3.11 4.68 -0.03
N PHE A 127 -3.05 3.95 1.08
CA PHE A 127 -3.59 4.38 2.35
C PHE A 127 -2.55 5.21 3.10
N TYR A 128 -2.82 6.48 3.26
CA TYR A 128 -2.01 7.45 4.01
C TYR A 128 -0.50 7.37 3.71
N GLY A 129 -0.14 7.25 2.43
CA GLY A 129 1.24 7.21 1.98
C GLY A 129 1.94 8.56 2.12
N ALA A 130 2.72 8.71 3.18
CA ALA A 130 3.41 9.97 3.47
C ALA A 130 4.67 10.16 2.62
N GLY A 131 5.00 11.42 2.32
CA GLY A 131 6.24 11.83 1.68
C GLY A 131 6.26 11.73 0.16
N VAL A 132 5.19 11.30 -0.49
CA VAL A 132 5.12 11.13 -1.96
C VAL A 132 5.32 12.45 -2.71
N SER A 133 4.95 13.58 -2.09
CA SER A 133 5.05 14.95 -2.65
C SER A 133 6.45 15.55 -2.58
N GLY A 134 7.25 15.15 -1.60
CA GLY A 134 8.54 15.77 -1.32
C GLY A 134 9.76 14.88 -1.55
N MET A 135 9.58 13.57 -1.65
CA MET A 135 10.70 12.63 -1.75
C MET A 135 10.37 11.37 -2.56
N ARG A 136 11.43 10.64 -2.88
CA ARG A 136 11.38 9.25 -3.35
C ARG A 136 12.32 8.41 -2.48
N PRO A 137 11.93 7.22 -2.01
CA PRO A 137 12.81 6.33 -1.27
C PRO A 137 14.15 6.10 -2.00
N GLY A 138 15.26 6.43 -1.35
CA GLY A 138 16.59 6.36 -1.94
C GLY A 138 17.03 7.59 -2.73
N GLY A 139 16.21 8.64 -2.80
CA GLY A 139 16.54 9.93 -3.44
C GLY A 139 15.98 10.10 -4.85
N GLY A 140 16.26 11.26 -5.44
CA GLY A 140 15.73 11.68 -6.74
C GLY A 140 14.50 12.57 -6.63
N ALA A 141 13.84 12.80 -7.75
CA ALA A 141 12.62 13.60 -7.84
C ALA A 141 11.46 12.96 -7.04
N PRO A 142 10.50 13.74 -6.53
CA PRO A 142 9.35 13.23 -5.80
C PRO A 142 8.61 12.10 -6.52
N SER A 143 8.01 11.19 -5.75
CA SER A 143 7.31 10.04 -6.33
C SER A 143 6.07 10.45 -7.13
N LEU A 144 5.43 11.58 -6.83
CA LEU A 144 4.32 12.13 -7.61
C LEU A 144 4.66 12.37 -9.09
N GLU A 145 5.93 12.60 -9.44
CA GLU A 145 6.34 12.78 -10.82
C GLU A 145 6.21 11.50 -11.67
N LEU A 146 5.96 10.36 -11.04
CA LEU A 146 5.72 9.10 -11.73
C LEU A 146 4.25 8.88 -12.12
N LEU A 147 3.32 9.68 -11.62
CA LEU A 147 1.88 9.52 -11.89
C LEU A 147 1.50 9.41 -13.38
N PRO A 148 2.13 10.15 -14.31
CA PRO A 148 1.86 9.97 -15.74
C PRO A 148 2.23 8.59 -16.29
N GLN A 149 3.05 7.82 -15.57
CA GLN A 149 3.49 6.48 -15.96
C GLN A 149 2.57 5.37 -15.42
N VAL A 150 1.56 5.70 -14.59
CA VAL A 150 0.62 4.73 -14.03
C VAL A 150 -0.35 4.25 -15.12
N PRO A 151 -0.30 2.98 -15.54
CA PRO A 151 -1.16 2.48 -16.61
C PRO A 151 -2.53 2.03 -16.10
N GLY A 152 -2.60 1.57 -14.85
CA GLY A 152 -3.81 1.06 -14.18
C GLY A 152 -4.53 2.14 -13.38
N GLN A 153 -5.19 1.71 -12.33
CA GLN A 153 -5.87 2.59 -11.38
C GLN A 153 -5.01 2.84 -10.14
N LEU A 154 -5.09 4.05 -9.60
CA LEU A 154 -4.52 4.43 -8.32
C LEU A 154 -5.54 5.24 -7.53
N THR A 155 -5.74 4.88 -6.27
CA THR A 155 -6.54 5.68 -5.35
C THR A 155 -5.69 6.02 -4.13
N CYS A 156 -5.47 7.33 -3.89
CA CYS A 156 -4.79 7.82 -2.69
C CYS A 156 -5.83 8.26 -1.66
N LEU A 157 -5.74 7.73 -0.45
CA LEU A 157 -6.63 8.06 0.68
C LEU A 157 -5.83 8.78 1.77
N CYS A 158 -6.21 10.00 2.11
CA CYS A 158 -5.55 10.81 3.13
C CYS A 158 -6.54 11.34 4.15
N GLY A 159 -6.17 11.31 5.42
CA GLY A 159 -6.91 11.96 6.49
C GLY A 159 -6.54 13.44 6.64
N THR A 160 -7.50 14.32 6.96
CA THR A 160 -7.19 15.76 7.13
C THR A 160 -6.48 16.07 8.44
N ALA A 161 -6.56 15.19 9.43
CA ALA A 161 -5.84 15.32 10.71
C ALA A 161 -4.47 14.64 10.72
N ASP A 162 -4.04 14.02 9.60
CA ASP A 162 -2.75 13.32 9.50
C ASP A 162 -1.58 14.32 9.52
N PRO A 163 -0.75 14.36 10.59
CA PRO A 163 0.37 15.28 10.69
C PRO A 163 1.53 14.92 9.73
N LEU A 164 1.55 13.71 9.17
CA LEU A 164 2.57 13.27 8.22
C LEU A 164 2.22 13.64 6.77
N ILE A 165 0.97 14.05 6.53
CA ILE A 165 0.49 14.51 5.22
C ILE A 165 -0.27 15.82 5.42
N PRO A 166 0.42 16.94 5.73
CA PRO A 166 -0.20 18.23 5.96
C PRO A 166 -0.92 18.74 4.70
N GLU A 167 -1.76 19.77 4.83
CA GLU A 167 -2.58 20.31 3.73
C GLU A 167 -1.77 20.62 2.47
N GLN A 168 -0.55 21.15 2.63
CA GLN A 168 0.32 21.40 1.49
C GLN A 168 0.61 20.12 0.68
N ASP A 169 0.88 19.01 1.35
CA ASP A 169 1.17 17.72 0.71
C ASP A 169 -0.09 17.11 0.11
N ARG A 170 -1.22 17.18 0.84
CA ARG A 170 -2.53 16.73 0.31
C ARG A 170 -2.94 17.50 -0.95
N SER A 171 -2.74 18.81 -0.95
CA SER A 171 -3.00 19.66 -2.11
C SER A 171 -2.09 19.31 -3.29
N ALA A 172 -0.81 19.01 -3.03
CA ALA A 172 0.14 18.57 -4.06
C ALA A 172 -0.27 17.22 -4.66
N ILE A 173 -0.66 16.24 -3.82
CA ILE A 173 -1.15 14.93 -4.28
C ILE A 173 -2.38 15.10 -5.17
N ARG A 174 -3.39 15.83 -4.70
CA ARG A 174 -4.64 16.09 -5.41
C ARG A 174 -4.38 16.75 -6.78
N SER A 175 -3.52 17.77 -6.80
CA SER A 175 -3.17 18.49 -8.02
C SER A 175 -2.40 17.62 -9.00
N ALA A 176 -1.46 16.81 -8.53
CA ALA A 176 -0.66 15.93 -9.38
C ALA A 176 -1.50 14.80 -10.00
N LEU A 177 -2.43 14.21 -9.23
CA LEU A 177 -3.37 13.20 -9.75
C LEU A 177 -4.27 13.80 -10.82
N ALA A 178 -4.86 14.98 -10.57
CA ALA A 178 -5.72 15.66 -11.53
C ALA A 178 -4.97 16.09 -12.81
N ALA A 179 -3.70 16.47 -12.68
CA ALA A 179 -2.86 16.80 -13.83
C ALA A 179 -2.50 15.57 -14.69
N ALA A 180 -2.24 14.42 -14.03
CA ALA A 180 -1.89 13.17 -14.71
C ALA A 180 -3.13 12.43 -15.29
N ASP A 181 -4.30 12.64 -14.70
CA ASP A 181 -5.59 12.10 -15.17
C ASP A 181 -6.72 13.13 -14.98
N PRO A 182 -6.91 14.05 -15.93
CA PRO A 182 -7.94 15.07 -15.82
C PRO A 182 -9.38 14.53 -15.76
N SER A 183 -9.62 13.30 -16.21
CA SER A 183 -10.94 12.65 -16.10
C SER A 183 -11.24 12.19 -14.69
N GLY A 184 -10.21 11.90 -13.88
CA GLY A 184 -10.33 11.31 -12.55
C GLY A 184 -10.88 9.87 -12.54
N GLU A 185 -10.89 9.20 -13.69
CA GLU A 185 -11.41 7.83 -13.80
C GLU A 185 -10.41 6.79 -13.27
N ARG A 186 -9.11 7.03 -13.50
CA ARG A 186 -8.02 6.11 -13.12
C ARG A 186 -7.27 6.54 -11.88
N LEU A 187 -6.95 7.83 -11.76
CA LEU A 187 -6.16 8.37 -10.67
C LEU A 187 -7.06 9.17 -9.73
N ARG A 188 -7.35 8.62 -8.58
CA ARG A 188 -8.36 9.16 -7.66
C ARG A 188 -7.74 9.62 -6.35
N TYR A 189 -8.28 10.70 -5.81
CA TYR A 189 -7.96 11.19 -4.48
C TYR A 189 -9.20 11.14 -3.59
N ILE A 190 -9.07 10.60 -2.40
CA ILE A 190 -10.12 10.57 -1.38
C ILE A 190 -9.56 11.23 -0.11
N GLU A 191 -10.19 12.30 0.31
CA GLU A 191 -9.88 12.97 1.57
C GLU A 191 -10.94 12.64 2.62
N ILE A 192 -10.48 12.25 3.82
CA ILE A 192 -11.36 11.86 4.92
C ILE A 192 -11.18 12.87 6.04
N ASN A 193 -12.25 13.61 6.33
CA ASN A 193 -12.21 14.72 7.26
C ASN A 193 -12.04 14.26 8.71
N GLY A 194 -11.14 14.90 9.46
CA GLY A 194 -10.90 14.67 10.88
C GLY A 194 -10.14 13.39 11.21
N VAL A 195 -9.69 12.63 10.21
CA VAL A 195 -9.04 11.33 10.39
C VAL A 195 -7.53 11.47 10.39
N ASP A 196 -6.86 10.75 11.30
CA ASP A 196 -5.42 10.78 11.52
C ASP A 196 -4.68 9.65 10.76
N HIS A 197 -3.35 9.68 10.81
CA HIS A 197 -2.46 8.67 10.19
C HIS A 197 -2.66 7.27 10.75
N GLY A 198 -2.84 6.27 9.90
CA GLY A 198 -2.98 4.87 10.33
C GLY A 198 -4.41 4.45 10.66
N PHE A 199 -5.41 5.16 10.17
CA PHE A 199 -6.84 4.93 10.43
C PHE A 199 -7.34 3.53 10.07
N MET A 200 -6.63 2.79 9.24
CA MET A 200 -7.00 1.41 8.89
C MET A 200 -6.65 0.38 9.98
N CYS A 201 -5.71 0.73 10.88
CA CYS A 201 -5.08 -0.23 11.79
C CYS A 201 -5.77 -0.26 13.16
N GLU A 202 -6.50 -1.33 13.44
CA GLU A 202 -7.21 -1.55 14.70
C GLU A 202 -6.28 -1.65 15.93
N ALA A 203 -4.98 -1.83 15.73
CA ALA A 203 -3.98 -1.88 16.79
C ALA A 203 -3.39 -0.51 17.16
N ARG A 204 -3.88 0.57 16.53
CA ARG A 204 -3.40 1.94 16.78
C ARG A 204 -4.52 2.82 17.35
N ASP A 205 -4.12 3.79 18.17
CA ASP A 205 -5.06 4.77 18.74
C ASP A 205 -5.74 5.65 17.68
N SER A 206 -5.13 5.77 16.52
CA SER A 206 -5.64 6.50 15.35
C SER A 206 -6.64 5.72 14.51
N PHE A 207 -7.00 4.49 14.91
CA PHE A 207 -8.00 3.71 14.20
C PHE A 207 -9.33 4.44 14.12
N ASP A 208 -9.90 4.51 12.93
CA ASP A 208 -11.20 5.10 12.68
C ASP A 208 -12.12 4.10 11.98
N VAL A 209 -13.24 3.79 12.60
CA VAL A 209 -14.17 2.74 12.13
C VAL A 209 -14.79 3.09 10.78
N GLU A 210 -15.18 4.36 10.58
CA GLU A 210 -15.85 4.79 9.34
C GLU A 210 -14.85 4.85 8.19
N ALA A 211 -13.67 5.43 8.42
CA ALA A 211 -12.59 5.48 7.45
C ALA A 211 -12.09 4.09 7.08
N SER A 212 -11.93 3.21 8.06
CA SER A 212 -11.55 1.81 7.84
C SER A 212 -12.61 1.05 7.05
N THR A 213 -13.90 1.27 7.35
CA THR A 213 -15.00 0.66 6.59
C THR A 213 -14.96 1.08 5.12
N LEU A 214 -14.75 2.37 4.83
CA LEU A 214 -14.56 2.86 3.48
C LEU A 214 -13.36 2.20 2.80
N GLY A 215 -12.23 2.13 3.51
CA GLY A 215 -11.02 1.48 3.00
C GLY A 215 -11.26 0.01 2.61
N TRP A 216 -11.94 -0.75 3.47
CA TRP A 216 -12.31 -2.13 3.18
C TRP A 216 -13.29 -2.26 2.01
N GLN A 217 -14.27 -1.36 1.89
CA GLN A 217 -15.17 -1.33 0.72
C GLN A 217 -14.38 -1.14 -0.58
N LEU A 218 -13.39 -0.24 -0.60
CA LEU A 218 -12.54 -0.03 -1.76
C LEU A 218 -11.64 -1.23 -2.08
N MET A 219 -11.12 -1.91 -1.07
CA MET A 219 -10.33 -3.13 -1.25
C MET A 219 -11.17 -4.29 -1.79
N LEU A 220 -12.45 -4.36 -1.49
CA LEU A 220 -13.35 -5.44 -1.88
C LEU A 220 -14.13 -5.17 -3.17
N ALA A 221 -14.21 -3.89 -3.62
CA ALA A 221 -14.80 -3.51 -4.90
C ALA A 221 -13.92 -3.97 -6.07
#